data_5a23e5fea608b4b1e4acec7bb6cedff2
#
_entry.id   5a23e5fea608b4b1e4acec7bb6cedff2
#
_cell.length_a   1.000
_cell.length_b   1.000
_cell.length_c   1.000
_cell.angle_alpha   90.00
_cell.angle_beta   90.00
_cell.angle_gamma   90.00
#
_symmetry.space_group_name_H-M   'P 1'
#
loop_
_entity.id
_entity.type
_entity.pdbx_description
1 polymer ?
#
loop_
_entity_poly.entity_id
_entity_poly.type
_entity_poly.pdbx_seq_one_letter_code
_entity_poly.pdbx_strand_id
1 'polypeptide(L)' 'MKIKTFASFSENKLDKKVNAFIQNNKVEVKDIKFSVGFGFVAVCIIYTEK' A
#
# COMPACT_ATOMS: atom_id res chain seq x y z
N MET A 1 -9.17 4.12 12.27
CA MET A 1 -8.72 3.32 11.13
C MET A 1 -8.48 4.25 9.96
N LYS A 2 -7.38 4.06 9.26
CA LYS A 2 -6.97 4.94 8.17
C LYS A 2 -6.73 4.15 6.90
N ILE A 3 -6.74 4.85 5.77
CA ILE A 3 -6.52 4.26 4.46
C ILE A 3 -5.36 4.97 3.79
N LYS A 4 -4.46 4.20 3.19
CA LYS A 4 -3.38 4.73 2.38
C LYS A 4 -3.38 4.01 1.04
N THR A 5 -3.40 4.77 -0.04
CA THR A 5 -3.44 4.22 -1.40
C THR A 5 -2.12 4.50 -2.11
N PHE A 6 -1.60 3.49 -2.76
CA PHE A 6 -0.40 3.60 -3.59
C PHE A 6 -0.74 3.12 -4.99
N ALA A 7 -0.10 3.73 -5.99
CA ALA A 7 -0.22 3.29 -7.37
C ALA A 7 1.14 3.38 -8.05
N SER A 8 1.40 2.48 -8.98
CA SER A 8 2.66 2.46 -9.70
C SER A 8 2.47 1.73 -11.02
N PHE A 9 3.38 1.98 -11.96
CA PHE A 9 3.40 1.25 -13.22
C PHE A 9 4.16 -0.06 -13.12
N SER A 10 4.79 -0.35 -11.99
CA SER A 10 5.59 -1.54 -11.78
C SER A 10 5.27 -2.15 -10.42
N GLU A 11 5.05 -3.46 -10.42
CA GLU A 11 4.79 -4.19 -9.17
C GLU A 11 5.97 -4.09 -8.20
N ASN A 12 7.19 -4.16 -8.73
CA ASN A 12 8.39 -4.08 -7.88
C ASN A 12 8.48 -2.72 -7.19
N LYS A 13 8.19 -1.65 -7.93
CA LYS A 13 8.18 -0.31 -7.33
C LYS A 13 7.06 -0.15 -6.32
N LEU A 14 5.92 -0.73 -6.61
CA LEU A 14 4.79 -0.68 -5.69
C LEU A 14 5.13 -1.40 -4.38
N ASP A 15 5.71 -2.58 -4.48
CA ASP A 15 6.12 -3.35 -3.30
C ASP A 15 7.09 -2.55 -2.43
N LYS A 16 8.05 -1.88 -3.04
CA LYS A 16 9.01 -1.06 -2.30
C LYS A 16 8.33 0.08 -1.57
N LYS A 17 7.38 0.75 -2.21
CA LYS A 17 6.64 1.85 -1.61
C LYS A 17 5.81 1.38 -0.42
N VAL A 18 5.11 0.26 -0.59
CA VAL A 18 4.27 -0.30 0.46
C VAL A 18 5.11 -0.74 1.66
N ASN A 19 6.20 -1.47 1.39
CA ASN A 19 7.06 -1.95 2.45
C ASN A 19 7.72 -0.80 3.21
N ALA A 20 8.15 0.25 2.50
CA ALA A 20 8.72 1.42 3.14
C ALA A 20 7.71 2.12 4.04
N PHE A 21 6.46 2.22 3.59
CA PHE A 21 5.40 2.81 4.40
C PHE A 21 5.20 2.03 5.70
N ILE A 22 5.12 0.71 5.60
CA ILE A 22 4.89 -0.13 6.78
C ILE A 22 6.06 -0.05 7.74
N GLN A 23 7.29 -0.06 7.23
CA GLN A 23 8.49 -0.01 8.07
C GLN A 23 8.72 1.34 8.72
N ASN A 24 8.46 2.43 8.00
CA ASN A 24 8.78 3.78 8.46
C ASN A 24 7.67 4.40 9.32
N ASN A 25 6.49 3.84 9.25
CA ASN A 25 5.35 4.33 10.03
C ASN A 25 4.90 3.21 10.96
N LYS A 26 4.83 3.47 12.24
CA LYS A 26 4.40 2.45 13.20
C LYS A 26 2.91 2.21 13.05
N VAL A 27 2.56 1.35 12.11
CA VAL A 27 1.16 1.07 11.79
C VAL A 27 0.87 -0.41 11.95
N GLU A 28 -0.37 -0.71 12.25
CA GLU A 28 -0.88 -2.07 12.26
C GLU A 28 -1.81 -2.23 11.06
N VAL A 29 -1.39 -3.05 10.10
CA VAL A 29 -2.18 -3.27 8.88
C VAL A 29 -3.33 -4.19 9.21
N LYS A 30 -4.55 -3.73 8.92
CA LYS A 30 -5.76 -4.52 9.14
C LYS A 30 -6.21 -5.24 7.89
N ASP A 31 -6.01 -4.63 6.73
CA ASP A 31 -6.40 -5.25 5.46
C ASP A 31 -5.63 -4.60 4.32
N ILE A 32 -5.51 -5.31 3.23
CA ILE A 32 -4.88 -4.81 2.01
C ILE A 32 -5.77 -5.18 0.84
N LYS A 33 -6.15 -4.18 0.06
CA LYS A 33 -6.91 -4.37 -1.17
C LYS A 33 -6.00 -4.08 -2.36
N PHE A 34 -6.07 -4.92 -3.37
CA PHE A 34 -5.22 -4.82 -4.54
C PHE A 34 -6.09 -4.64 -5.78
N SER A 35 -5.68 -3.75 -6.65
CA SER A 35 -6.42 -3.48 -7.89
C SER A 35 -5.44 -3.32 -9.04
N VAL A 36 -5.86 -3.77 -10.21
CA VAL A 36 -5.06 -3.66 -11.43
C VAL A 36 -5.89 -2.92 -12.47
N GLY A 37 -5.30 -1.86 -13.02
CA GLY A 37 -5.91 -1.12 -14.12
C GLY A 37 -5.08 -1.26 -15.39
N PHE A 38 -5.46 -0.50 -16.42
CA PHE A 38 -4.68 -0.50 -17.66
C PHE A 38 -3.38 0.26 -17.43
N GLY A 39 -2.26 -0.47 -17.49
CA GLY A 39 -0.93 0.12 -17.38
C GLY A 39 -0.49 0.51 -15.98
N PHE A 40 -1.24 0.13 -14.95
CA PHE A 40 -0.82 0.42 -13.58
C PHE A 40 -1.38 -0.60 -12.60
N VAL A 41 -0.74 -0.68 -11.45
CA VAL A 41 -1.22 -1.47 -10.31
C VAL A 41 -1.40 -0.53 -9.13
N ALA A 42 -2.39 -0.82 -8.30
CA ALA A 42 -2.69 0.00 -7.13
C ALA A 42 -2.96 -0.89 -5.93
N VAL A 43 -2.65 -0.36 -4.76
CA VAL A 43 -2.93 -1.06 -3.50
C VAL A 43 -3.51 -0.06 -2.52
N CYS A 44 -4.50 -0.50 -1.76
CA CYS A 44 -5.08 0.27 -0.68
C CYS A 44 -4.81 -0.45 0.63
N ILE A 45 -4.14 0.22 1.56
CA ILE A 45 -3.82 -0.33 2.86
C ILE A 45 -4.77 0.26 3.89
N ILE A 46 -5.45 -0.61 4.61
CA ILE A 46 -6.33 -0.21 5.70
C ILE A 46 -5.59 -0.53 6.99
N TYR A 47 -5.35 0.50 7.80
CA TYR A 47 -4.47 0.35 8.96
C TYR A 47 -4.92 1.20 10.12
N THR A 48 -4.35 0.90 11.29
CA THR A 48 -4.45 1.75 12.47
C THR A 48 -3.04 2.15 12.90
N GLU A 49 -2.91 3.31 13.53
CA GLU A 49 -1.63 3.73 14.08
C GLU A 49 -1.40 3.05 15.43
N LYS A 50 -0.17 2.65 15.65
CA LYS A 50 0.22 2.08 16.95
C LYS A 50 0.60 3.17 17.95
#